data_c23c5066781caffe948f118d97e8ce50
#
_entry.id   c23c5066781caffe948f118d97e8ce50
#
_cell.length_a   1.000
_cell.length_b   1.000
_cell.length_c   1.000
_cell.angle_alpha   90.00
_cell.angle_beta   90.00
_cell.angle_gamma   90.00
#
_symmetry.space_group_name_H-M   'P 1'
#
loop_
_entity.id
_entity.type
_entity.pdbx_description
1 polymer ?
#
loop_
_entity_poly.entity_id
_entity_poly.type
_entity_poly.pdbx_seq_one_letter_code
_entity_poly.pdbx_strand_id
1 'polypeptide(L)'
;MSGIPEGYHAVTPYLVVEDAAAVLDFVKAAFGAEETVRMPDPDGRVAHAEFRIGDSVVMTGTNPDQLMPGMIYLSGEDTDATYARAVAAGGVSVEAPNDTFYGDRRAAVTDPGGNHWFIATSLGLSDEEVQRRIKEQSGG
;
A
#
# COMPACT_ATOMS: atom_id res chain seq x y z
N MET A 1 28.19 4.93 10.73
CA MET A 1 26.83 4.63 11.22
C MET A 1 25.84 5.57 10.57
N SER A 2 24.81 5.05 9.95
CA SER A 2 23.82 5.86 9.27
C SER A 2 22.70 6.38 10.19
N GLY A 3 22.52 5.75 11.35
CA GLY A 3 21.38 6.00 12.21
C GLY A 3 20.08 5.34 11.73
N ILE A 4 20.14 4.59 10.63
CA ILE A 4 18.99 3.86 10.10
C ILE A 4 19.06 2.42 10.60
N PRO A 5 17.98 1.88 11.23
CA PRO A 5 17.99 0.49 11.67
C PRO A 5 18.21 -0.46 10.49
N GLU A 6 18.84 -1.59 10.79
CA GLU A 6 19.09 -2.61 9.77
C GLU A 6 17.77 -3.11 9.17
N GLY A 7 17.70 -3.20 7.86
CA GLY A 7 16.52 -3.63 7.13
C GLY A 7 15.51 -2.53 6.86
N TYR A 8 15.79 -1.29 7.31
CA TYR A 8 14.92 -0.14 7.07
C TYR A 8 15.55 0.83 6.07
N HIS A 9 14.72 1.70 5.51
CA HIS A 9 15.16 2.81 4.69
C HIS A 9 14.99 4.12 5.50
N ALA A 10 15.45 5.25 4.96
CA ALA A 10 15.34 6.53 5.67
C ALA A 10 13.89 6.93 5.92
N VAL A 11 12.97 6.53 5.06
CA VAL A 11 11.55 6.85 5.17
C VAL A 11 10.78 5.57 5.45
N THR A 12 9.94 5.58 6.49
CA THR A 12 9.03 4.47 6.81
C THR A 12 7.63 5.04 6.97
N PRO A 13 6.67 4.62 6.12
CA PRO A 13 5.28 5.04 6.30
C PRO A 13 4.72 4.50 7.61
N TYR A 14 3.91 5.31 8.29
CA TYR A 14 3.23 4.92 9.52
C TYR A 14 1.74 5.21 9.37
N LEU A 15 0.91 4.16 9.44
CA LEU A 15 -0.53 4.25 9.24
C LEU A 15 -1.24 4.11 10.59
N VAL A 16 -1.92 5.18 11.02
CA VAL A 16 -2.66 5.16 12.28
C VAL A 16 -4.13 4.92 11.99
N VAL A 17 -4.66 3.82 12.51
CA VAL A 17 -5.98 3.32 12.14
C VAL A 17 -6.80 3.00 13.39
N GLU A 18 -8.08 2.70 13.19
CA GLU A 18 -8.97 2.32 14.29
C GLU A 18 -8.66 0.92 14.84
N ASP A 19 -8.28 -0.01 13.94
CA ASP A 19 -7.95 -1.39 14.31
C ASP A 19 -6.81 -1.90 13.43
N ALA A 20 -5.58 -1.82 13.96
CA ALA A 20 -4.41 -2.24 13.21
C ALA A 20 -4.37 -3.76 12.95
N ALA A 21 -5.01 -4.57 13.81
CA ALA A 21 -5.08 -6.02 13.57
C ALA A 21 -5.79 -6.34 12.27
N ALA A 22 -6.88 -5.62 11.98
CA ALA A 22 -7.63 -5.80 10.73
C ALA A 22 -6.78 -5.41 9.50
N VAL A 23 -5.99 -4.35 9.62
CA VAL A 23 -5.08 -3.94 8.55
C VAL A 23 -4.01 -5.00 8.31
N LEU A 24 -3.43 -5.55 9.38
CA LEU A 24 -2.44 -6.62 9.27
C LEU A 24 -3.00 -7.85 8.56
N ASP A 25 -4.19 -8.28 8.93
CA ASP A 25 -4.84 -9.42 8.28
C ASP A 25 -5.07 -9.15 6.80
N PHE A 26 -5.49 -7.93 6.47
CA PHE A 26 -5.72 -7.52 5.09
C PHE A 26 -4.45 -7.56 4.26
N VAL A 27 -3.37 -6.91 4.73
CA VAL A 27 -2.12 -6.84 3.93
C VAL A 27 -1.45 -8.19 3.76
N LYS A 28 -1.62 -9.08 4.75
CA LYS A 28 -1.14 -10.47 4.61
C LYS A 28 -1.89 -11.22 3.51
N ALA A 29 -3.21 -11.14 3.52
CA ALA A 29 -4.04 -11.84 2.55
C ALA A 29 -3.95 -11.24 1.15
N ALA A 30 -3.94 -9.91 1.05
CA ALA A 30 -3.95 -9.21 -0.23
C ALA A 30 -2.57 -9.14 -0.89
N PHE A 31 -1.54 -8.86 -0.12
CA PHE A 31 -0.21 -8.50 -0.64
C PHE A 31 0.91 -9.46 -0.22
N GLY A 32 0.58 -10.49 0.54
CA GLY A 32 1.61 -11.41 1.05
C GLY A 32 2.55 -10.75 2.04
N ALA A 33 2.09 -9.74 2.78
CA ALA A 33 2.91 -9.06 3.75
C ALA A 33 3.39 -9.99 4.85
N GLU A 34 4.62 -9.75 5.33
CA GLU A 34 5.20 -10.45 6.45
C GLU A 34 5.19 -9.55 7.68
N GLU A 35 4.49 -9.97 8.72
CA GLU A 35 4.47 -9.24 9.99
C GLU A 35 5.78 -9.51 10.74
N THR A 36 6.49 -8.43 11.09
CA THR A 36 7.80 -8.55 11.73
C THR A 36 7.80 -8.11 13.18
N VAL A 37 6.89 -7.21 13.56
CA VAL A 37 6.77 -6.72 14.94
C VAL A 37 5.28 -6.58 15.26
N ARG A 38 4.91 -6.98 16.50
CA ARG A 38 3.58 -6.70 17.04
C ARG A 38 3.70 -6.41 18.52
N MET A 39 3.24 -5.24 18.93
CA MET A 39 3.22 -4.82 20.33
C MET A 39 1.77 -4.57 20.75
N PRO A 40 1.22 -5.38 21.69
CA PRO A 40 -0.15 -5.16 22.17
C PRO A 40 -0.21 -4.01 23.16
N ASP A 41 -1.37 -3.38 23.29
CA ASP A 41 -1.66 -2.47 24.38
C ASP A 41 -2.27 -3.24 25.57
N PRO A 42 -2.54 -2.58 26.72
CA PRO A 42 -3.14 -3.25 27.87
C PRO A 42 -4.53 -3.86 27.60
N ASP A 43 -5.25 -3.38 26.60
CA ASP A 43 -6.57 -3.89 26.22
C ASP A 43 -6.49 -5.02 25.19
N GLY A 44 -5.30 -5.41 24.79
CA GLY A 44 -5.09 -6.48 23.81
C GLY A 44 -5.16 -6.02 22.35
N ARG A 45 -5.33 -4.71 22.10
CA ARG A 45 -5.30 -4.17 20.74
C ARG A 45 -3.85 -4.07 20.26
N VAL A 46 -3.65 -3.96 18.97
CA VAL A 46 -2.31 -3.76 18.42
C VAL A 46 -1.93 -2.29 18.55
N ALA A 47 -1.09 -1.98 19.55
CA ALA A 47 -0.60 -0.62 19.74
C ALA A 47 0.34 -0.19 18.62
N HIS A 48 1.22 -1.11 18.21
CA HIS A 48 2.21 -0.88 17.16
C HIS A 48 2.53 -2.19 16.47
N ALA A 49 2.65 -2.14 15.16
CA ALA A 49 3.09 -3.28 14.37
C ALA A 49 3.89 -2.82 13.17
N GLU A 50 4.68 -3.73 12.64
CA GLU A 50 5.47 -3.50 11.43
C GLU A 50 5.32 -4.69 10.51
N PHE A 51 5.26 -4.42 9.23
CA PHE A 51 5.18 -5.46 8.22
C PHE A 51 6.02 -5.09 7.01
N ARG A 52 6.42 -6.13 6.28
CA ARG A 52 7.21 -5.98 5.07
C ARG A 52 6.40 -6.43 3.87
N ILE A 53 6.42 -5.61 2.82
CA ILE A 53 5.91 -5.98 1.50
C ILE A 53 7.06 -5.80 0.53
N GLY A 54 7.51 -6.88 -0.12
CA GLY A 54 8.67 -6.82 -1.00
C GLY A 54 9.89 -6.31 -0.25
N ASP A 55 10.45 -5.19 -0.69
CA ASP A 55 11.64 -4.56 -0.10
C ASP A 55 11.29 -3.44 0.89
N SER A 56 10.01 -3.22 1.19
CA SER A 56 9.58 -2.07 1.95
C SER A 56 8.98 -2.44 3.30
N VAL A 57 9.29 -1.64 4.31
CA VAL A 57 8.73 -1.78 5.66
C VAL A 57 7.68 -0.70 5.86
N VAL A 58 6.54 -1.08 6.44
CA VAL A 58 5.46 -0.16 6.80
C VAL A 58 5.11 -0.40 8.26
N MET A 59 4.86 0.68 8.99
CA MET A 59 4.41 0.63 10.37
C MET A 59 2.92 0.95 10.45
N THR A 60 2.25 0.40 11.45
CA THR A 60 0.85 0.71 11.72
C THR A 60 0.59 0.63 13.22
N GLY A 61 -0.44 1.32 13.67
CA GLY A 61 -0.85 1.27 15.07
C GLY A 61 -2.31 1.66 15.23
N THR A 62 -2.88 1.28 16.38
CA THR A 62 -4.27 1.55 16.71
C THR A 62 -4.36 2.82 17.53
N ASN A 63 -5.09 3.82 17.03
CA ASN A 63 -5.44 5.02 17.79
C ASN A 63 -6.74 5.62 17.24
N PRO A 64 -7.91 5.17 17.74
CA PRO A 64 -9.21 5.66 17.23
C PRO A 64 -9.41 7.17 17.40
N ASP A 65 -8.70 7.80 18.33
CA ASP A 65 -8.86 9.23 18.63
C ASP A 65 -8.04 10.12 17.69
N GLN A 66 -7.05 9.57 17.00
CA GLN A 66 -6.17 10.33 16.11
C GLN A 66 -5.84 9.53 14.86
N LEU A 67 -6.83 9.33 14.00
CA LEU A 67 -6.64 8.57 12.78
C LEU A 67 -5.74 9.32 11.79
N MET A 68 -4.77 8.61 11.23
CA MET A 68 -3.90 9.10 10.15
C MET A 68 -3.72 8.00 9.13
N PRO A 69 -4.78 7.61 8.40
CA PRO A 69 -4.64 6.66 7.31
C PRO A 69 -3.88 7.29 6.16
N GLY A 70 -3.36 6.47 5.28
CA GLY A 70 -2.52 6.95 4.19
C GLY A 70 -2.96 6.47 2.83
N MET A 71 -2.26 6.97 1.83
CA MET A 71 -2.31 6.48 0.47
C MET A 71 -0.96 5.88 0.13
N ILE A 72 -0.96 4.64 -0.34
CA ILE A 72 0.27 3.93 -0.68
C ILE A 72 0.18 3.47 -2.13
N TYR A 73 1.26 3.69 -2.86
CA TYR A 73 1.38 3.24 -4.25
C TYR A 73 2.28 2.01 -4.24
N LEU A 74 1.65 0.83 -4.37
CA LEU A 74 2.32 -0.45 -4.31
C LEU A 74 2.62 -0.94 -5.71
N SER A 75 3.90 -1.13 -6.02
CA SER A 75 4.34 -1.64 -7.30
C SER A 75 4.59 -3.14 -7.23
N GLY A 76 4.17 -3.87 -8.25
CA GLY A 76 4.33 -5.31 -8.30
C GLY A 76 4.17 -5.86 -9.71
N GLU A 77 4.17 -7.17 -9.84
CA GLU A 77 4.24 -7.85 -11.15
C GLU A 77 2.89 -8.08 -11.81
N ASP A 78 1.81 -8.16 -11.04
CA ASP A 78 0.48 -8.54 -11.57
C ASP A 78 -0.62 -7.77 -10.86
N THR A 79 -0.98 -6.64 -11.41
CA THR A 79 -2.03 -5.76 -10.86
C THR A 79 -3.37 -6.48 -10.75
N ASP A 80 -3.80 -7.20 -11.79
CA ASP A 80 -5.11 -7.84 -11.80
C ASP A 80 -5.22 -8.92 -10.72
N ALA A 81 -4.21 -9.76 -10.58
CA ALA A 81 -4.21 -10.81 -9.56
C ALA A 81 -4.17 -10.24 -8.15
N THR A 82 -3.34 -9.21 -7.93
CA THR A 82 -3.23 -8.54 -6.63
C THR A 82 -4.53 -7.85 -6.26
N TYR A 83 -5.14 -7.15 -7.22
CA TYR A 83 -6.45 -6.52 -7.02
C TYR A 83 -7.51 -7.55 -6.62
N ALA A 84 -7.56 -8.69 -7.32
CA ALA A 84 -8.52 -9.75 -7.00
C ALA A 84 -8.33 -10.26 -5.58
N ARG A 85 -7.07 -10.48 -5.14
CA ARG A 85 -6.79 -10.90 -3.77
C ARG A 85 -7.19 -9.83 -2.76
N ALA A 86 -6.96 -8.57 -3.07
CA ALA A 86 -7.30 -7.46 -2.18
C ALA A 86 -8.82 -7.36 -1.97
N VAL A 87 -9.61 -7.49 -3.03
CA VAL A 87 -11.07 -7.50 -2.93
C VAL A 87 -11.55 -8.72 -2.14
N ALA A 88 -10.97 -9.89 -2.40
CA ALA A 88 -11.31 -11.12 -1.66
C ALA A 88 -10.95 -11.01 -0.18
N ALA A 89 -9.92 -10.23 0.16
CA ALA A 89 -9.51 -10.01 1.55
C ALA A 89 -10.35 -8.96 2.29
N GLY A 90 -11.35 -8.39 1.64
CA GLY A 90 -12.24 -7.39 2.23
C GLY A 90 -11.98 -5.96 1.79
N GLY A 91 -11.07 -5.74 0.85
CA GLY A 91 -10.85 -4.42 0.27
C GLY A 91 -12.04 -3.94 -0.54
N VAL A 92 -12.29 -2.64 -0.51
CA VAL A 92 -13.36 -2.02 -1.29
C VAL A 92 -12.75 -1.37 -2.52
N SER A 93 -13.26 -1.72 -3.70
CA SER A 93 -12.74 -1.19 -4.95
C SER A 93 -12.95 0.31 -5.07
N VAL A 94 -11.90 1.03 -5.38
CA VAL A 94 -11.93 2.46 -5.73
C VAL A 94 -11.75 2.62 -7.24
N GLU A 95 -10.89 1.80 -7.82
CA GLU A 95 -10.60 1.85 -9.25
C GLU A 95 -10.32 0.42 -9.73
N ALA A 96 -11.09 -0.04 -10.71
CA ALA A 96 -10.83 -1.35 -11.33
C ALA A 96 -9.55 -1.32 -12.16
N PRO A 97 -8.91 -2.47 -12.38
CA PRO A 97 -7.67 -2.51 -13.17
C PRO A 97 -7.84 -1.87 -14.54
N ASN A 98 -6.91 -0.97 -14.86
CA ASN A 98 -6.90 -0.26 -16.14
C ASN A 98 -5.47 0.20 -16.47
N ASP A 99 -5.24 0.47 -17.75
CA ASP A 99 -3.96 0.98 -18.20
C ASP A 99 -3.99 2.51 -18.18
N THR A 100 -3.07 3.11 -17.44
CA THR A 100 -2.95 4.56 -17.40
C THR A 100 -2.17 5.06 -18.62
N PHE A 101 -2.38 6.33 -18.98
CA PHE A 101 -1.66 6.90 -20.13
C PHE A 101 -0.15 7.04 -19.86
N TYR A 102 0.26 7.08 -18.60
CA TYR A 102 1.68 7.26 -18.25
C TYR A 102 2.44 5.94 -18.06
N GLY A 103 1.82 4.81 -18.35
CA GLY A 103 2.55 3.56 -18.49
C GLY A 103 2.47 2.59 -17.33
N ASP A 104 1.42 2.70 -16.51
CA ASP A 104 1.13 1.71 -15.47
C ASP A 104 -0.19 1.00 -15.74
N ARG A 105 -0.24 -0.29 -15.43
CA ARG A 105 -1.52 -0.96 -15.22
C ARG A 105 -1.86 -0.80 -13.76
N ARG A 106 -2.98 -0.15 -13.45
CA ARG A 106 -3.28 0.32 -12.11
C ARG A 106 -4.68 -0.07 -11.65
N ALA A 107 -4.80 -0.33 -10.37
CA ALA A 107 -6.08 -0.49 -9.67
C ALA A 107 -5.97 0.18 -8.31
N ALA A 108 -7.07 0.34 -7.59
CA ALA A 108 -7.04 0.88 -6.25
C ALA A 108 -8.15 0.29 -5.39
N VAL A 109 -7.83 0.07 -4.12
CA VAL A 109 -8.77 -0.40 -3.10
C VAL A 109 -8.54 0.39 -1.82
N THR A 110 -9.58 0.44 -0.95
CA THR A 110 -9.39 0.84 0.43
C THR A 110 -9.34 -0.40 1.31
N ASP A 111 -8.54 -0.34 2.37
CA ASP A 111 -8.45 -1.41 3.35
C ASP A 111 -9.39 -1.16 4.54
N PRO A 112 -9.50 -2.10 5.52
CA PRO A 112 -10.37 -1.90 6.68
C PRO A 112 -10.02 -0.70 7.56
N GLY A 113 -8.80 -0.18 7.45
CA GLY A 113 -8.36 0.99 8.22
C GLY A 113 -8.58 2.31 7.49
N GLY A 114 -9.14 2.28 6.28
CA GLY A 114 -9.33 3.49 5.48
C GLY A 114 -8.11 3.91 4.68
N ASN A 115 -7.06 3.09 4.62
CA ASN A 115 -5.92 3.38 3.77
C ASN A 115 -6.28 3.11 2.31
N HIS A 116 -5.77 3.96 1.42
CA HIS A 116 -5.89 3.74 -0.03
C HIS A 116 -4.64 3.03 -0.54
N TRP A 117 -4.83 1.91 -1.20
CA TRP A 117 -3.75 1.15 -1.82
C TRP A 117 -3.93 1.22 -3.33
N PHE A 118 -3.06 1.97 -3.99
CA PHE A 118 -2.92 1.89 -5.43
C PHE A 118 -2.01 0.72 -5.74
N ILE A 119 -2.44 -0.14 -6.65
CA ILE A 119 -1.75 -1.36 -7.03
C ILE A 119 -1.35 -1.18 -8.49
N ALA A 120 -0.07 -1.22 -8.79
CA ALA A 120 0.40 -0.88 -10.12
C ALA A 120 1.51 -1.81 -10.61
N THR A 121 1.52 -2.02 -11.91
CA THR A 121 2.58 -2.74 -12.62
C THR A 121 3.06 -1.84 -13.74
N SER A 122 4.38 -1.57 -13.79
CA SER A 122 4.95 -0.78 -14.87
C SER A 122 4.83 -1.53 -16.19
N LEU A 123 4.34 -0.85 -17.21
CA LEU A 123 4.23 -1.41 -18.57
C LEU A 123 5.54 -1.24 -19.37
N GLY A 124 6.57 -0.67 -18.75
CA GLY A 124 7.90 -0.58 -19.38
C GLY A 124 8.01 0.51 -20.44
N LEU A 125 7.17 1.54 -20.40
CA LEU A 125 7.28 2.65 -21.33
C LEU A 125 8.56 3.46 -21.06
N SER A 126 9.18 3.95 -22.12
CA SER A 126 10.32 4.88 -21.98
C SER A 126 9.84 6.23 -21.44
N ASP A 127 10.76 6.99 -20.85
CA ASP A 127 10.47 8.35 -20.39
C ASP A 127 9.98 9.24 -21.51
N GLU A 128 10.56 9.09 -22.70
CA GLU A 128 10.13 9.84 -23.89
C GLU A 128 8.68 9.55 -24.26
N GLU A 129 8.29 8.28 -24.24
CA GLU A 129 6.94 7.86 -24.54
C GLU A 129 5.95 8.40 -23.50
N VAL A 130 6.32 8.35 -22.22
CA VAL A 130 5.50 8.90 -21.13
C VAL A 130 5.32 10.41 -21.32
N GLN A 131 6.40 11.14 -21.59
CA GLN A 131 6.34 12.58 -21.80
C GLN A 131 5.48 12.94 -23.02
N ARG A 132 5.57 12.17 -24.09
CA ARG A 132 4.75 12.35 -25.27
C ARG A 132 3.26 12.21 -24.94
N ARG A 133 2.91 11.18 -24.16
CA ARG A 133 1.53 10.92 -23.77
C ARG A 133 0.99 12.01 -22.84
N ILE A 134 1.81 12.52 -21.94
CA ILE A 134 1.45 13.64 -21.05
C ILE A 134 1.11 14.87 -21.91
N LYS A 135 1.94 15.16 -22.91
CA LYS A 135 1.72 16.27 -23.83
C LYS A 135 0.39 16.15 -24.59
N GLU A 136 0.09 14.95 -25.10
CA GLU A 136 -1.17 14.68 -25.79
C GLU A 136 -2.38 14.91 -24.88
N GLN A 137 -2.29 14.50 -23.62
CA GLN A 137 -3.35 14.72 -22.64
C GLN A 137 -3.55 16.20 -22.32
N SER A 138 -2.45 16.97 -22.23
CA SER A 138 -2.49 18.40 -21.90
C SER A 138 -2.89 19.27 -23.08
N GLY A 139 -2.53 18.86 -24.29
CA GLY A 139 -2.76 19.63 -25.51
C GLY A 139 -4.09 19.33 -26.19
N GLY A 140 -4.81 18.37 -25.67
CA GLY A 140 -6.12 17.95 -26.19
C GLY A 140 -7.21 18.90 -25.85
#